data_a27f3ec0d3d72b7aeacedc0969e041a1
#
_entry.id   a27f3ec0d3d72b7aeacedc0969e041a1
#
_cell.length_a   1.000
_cell.length_b   1.000
_cell.length_c   1.000
_cell.angle_alpha   90.00
_cell.angle_beta   90.00
_cell.angle_gamma   90.00
#
_symmetry.space_group_name_H-M   'P 1'
#
loop_
_entity.id
_entity.type
_entity.pdbx_description
1 polymer ?
#
loop_
_entity_poly.entity_id
_entity_poly.type
_entity_poly.pdbx_seq_one_letter_code
_entity_poly.pdbx_strand_id
1 'polypeptide(L)'
;MAAEWGARGVRVNAVAPTYINTPLTALAKANKSMFDAWIDGTPMARMGEPDEIAAVVMFLASDAASLMTGSIVLVDGGYSCW
;
A
#
# COMPACT_ATOMS: atom_id res chain seq x y z
N MET A 1 16.96 -6.74 -6.13
CA MET A 1 17.10 -7.50 -4.85
C MET A 1 16.43 -8.86 -4.91
N ALA A 2 15.18 -8.96 -5.34
CA ALA A 2 14.48 -10.25 -5.38
C ALA A 2 15.18 -11.28 -6.27
N ALA A 3 15.58 -10.88 -7.48
CA ALA A 3 16.26 -11.77 -8.43
C ALA A 3 17.64 -12.22 -7.93
N GLU A 4 18.33 -11.34 -7.21
CA GLU A 4 19.69 -11.61 -6.70
C GLU A 4 19.69 -12.56 -5.51
N TRP A 5 18.66 -12.46 -4.66
CA TRP A 5 18.64 -13.14 -3.36
C TRP A 5 17.66 -14.30 -3.28
N GLY A 6 16.83 -14.50 -4.32
CA GLY A 6 15.83 -15.56 -4.33
C GLY A 6 16.40 -16.95 -4.10
N ALA A 7 17.52 -17.27 -4.77
CA ALA A 7 18.17 -18.56 -4.62
C ALA A 7 18.78 -18.77 -3.24
N ARG A 8 18.94 -17.71 -2.45
CA ARG A 8 19.44 -17.76 -1.07
C ARG A 8 18.32 -17.86 -0.04
N GLY A 9 17.07 -18.00 -0.48
CA GLY A 9 15.92 -18.10 0.42
C GLY A 9 15.44 -16.76 0.97
N VAL A 10 15.80 -15.65 0.34
CA VAL A 10 15.35 -14.31 0.74
C VAL A 10 14.27 -13.85 -0.21
N ARG A 11 13.10 -13.50 0.32
CA ARG A 11 12.01 -12.89 -0.44
C ARG A 11 12.02 -11.38 -0.25
N VAL A 12 11.83 -10.64 -1.35
CA VAL A 12 11.80 -9.18 -1.35
C VAL A 12 10.56 -8.72 -2.11
N ASN A 13 9.66 -8.08 -1.42
CA ASN A 13 8.45 -7.51 -2.00
C ASN A 13 8.31 -6.05 -1.57
N ALA A 14 7.48 -5.31 -2.28
CA ALA A 14 7.17 -3.92 -1.96
C ALA A 14 5.67 -3.75 -1.79
N VAL A 15 5.29 -2.84 -0.91
CA VAL A 15 3.90 -2.42 -0.73
C VAL A 15 3.81 -0.96 -1.17
N ALA A 16 2.86 -0.66 -2.03
CA ALA A 16 2.64 0.69 -2.56
C ALA A 16 1.25 1.18 -2.09
N PRO A 17 1.18 1.84 -0.92
CA PRO A 17 -0.04 2.49 -0.47
C PRO A 17 -0.23 3.84 -1.16
N THR A 18 -1.43 4.40 -1.05
CA THR A 18 -1.70 5.77 -1.44
C THR A 18 -2.00 6.61 -0.20
N TYR A 19 -3.15 7.28 -0.16
CA TYR A 19 -3.49 8.19 0.93
C TYR A 19 -3.95 7.44 2.17
N ILE A 20 -3.10 7.43 3.18
CA ILE A 20 -3.33 6.73 4.44
C ILE A 20 -3.57 7.75 5.55
N ASN A 21 -4.54 7.48 6.40
CA ASN A 21 -4.93 8.36 7.49
C ASN A 21 -3.88 8.33 8.61
N THR A 22 -2.98 9.30 8.57
CA THR A 22 -1.87 9.45 9.52
C THR A 22 -1.82 10.90 10.01
N PRO A 23 -1.05 11.20 11.06
CA PRO A 23 -0.81 12.59 11.47
C PRO A 23 -0.27 13.48 10.34
N LEU A 24 0.54 12.93 9.44
CA LEU A 24 1.06 13.65 8.30
C LEU A 24 -0.05 14.06 7.34
N THR A 25 -0.97 13.15 7.02
CA THR A 25 -2.09 13.42 6.11
C THR A 25 -3.21 14.23 6.75
N ALA A 26 -3.23 14.37 8.07
CA ALA A 26 -4.20 15.22 8.76
C ALA A 26 -4.11 16.68 8.29
N LEU A 27 -2.90 17.17 7.98
CA LEU A 27 -2.72 18.50 7.41
C LEU A 27 -3.29 18.62 6.00
N ALA A 28 -3.21 17.57 5.20
CA ALA A 28 -3.78 17.51 3.86
C ALA A 28 -5.30 17.56 3.89
N LYS A 29 -5.93 16.96 4.90
CA LYS A 29 -7.39 17.03 5.09
C LYS A 29 -7.89 18.44 5.33
N ALA A 30 -7.06 19.33 5.87
CA ALA A 30 -7.41 20.73 6.07
C ALA A 30 -7.57 21.48 4.74
N ASN A 31 -6.93 21.03 3.67
CA ASN A 31 -7.14 21.52 2.31
C ASN A 31 -8.26 20.71 1.64
N LYS A 32 -9.49 21.17 1.80
CA LYS A 32 -10.66 20.42 1.36
C LYS A 32 -10.66 20.12 -0.14
N SER A 33 -10.27 21.07 -0.98
CA SER A 33 -10.28 20.86 -2.43
C SER A 33 -9.28 19.79 -2.86
N MET A 34 -8.10 19.75 -2.25
CA MET A 34 -7.10 18.73 -2.52
C MET A 34 -7.54 17.36 -1.99
N PHE A 35 -8.10 17.32 -0.79
CA PHE A 35 -8.63 16.10 -0.20
C PHE A 35 -9.77 15.52 -1.03
N ASP A 36 -10.73 16.35 -1.45
CA ASP A 36 -11.85 15.92 -2.27
C ASP A 36 -11.36 15.35 -3.61
N ALA A 37 -10.36 15.97 -4.22
CA ALA A 37 -9.77 15.46 -5.47
C ALA A 37 -9.16 14.06 -5.28
N TRP A 38 -8.48 13.83 -4.16
CA TRP A 38 -7.91 12.51 -3.86
C TRP A 38 -8.98 11.44 -3.68
N ILE A 39 -10.04 11.78 -2.96
CA ILE A 39 -11.16 10.88 -2.70
C ILE A 39 -11.92 10.58 -3.99
N ASP A 40 -12.17 11.59 -4.83
CA ASP A 40 -12.83 11.41 -6.12
C ASP A 40 -12.01 10.50 -7.06
N GLY A 41 -10.68 10.59 -7.00
CA GLY A 41 -9.79 9.75 -7.80
C GLY A 41 -9.64 8.32 -7.26
N THR A 42 -10.20 8.01 -6.10
CA THR A 42 -10.08 6.71 -5.44
C THR A 42 -11.39 5.95 -5.56
N PRO A 43 -11.43 4.80 -6.29
CA PRO A 43 -12.67 4.03 -6.45
C PRO A 43 -13.38 3.68 -5.15
N MET A 44 -12.63 3.34 -4.09
CA MET A 44 -13.24 3.04 -2.79
C MET A 44 -13.69 4.28 -2.02
N ALA A 45 -13.40 5.48 -2.54
CA ALA A 45 -13.88 6.76 -2.04
C ALA A 45 -13.53 7.03 -0.57
N ARG A 46 -12.36 6.56 -0.13
CA ARG A 46 -11.84 6.79 1.23
C ARG A 46 -10.33 6.70 1.30
N MET A 47 -9.77 7.23 2.35
CA MET A 47 -8.39 6.98 2.72
C MET A 47 -8.27 5.59 3.34
N GLY A 48 -7.08 4.99 3.26
CA GLY A 48 -6.77 3.77 4.00
C GLY A 48 -6.42 4.08 5.45
N GLU A 49 -6.47 3.04 6.28
CA GLU A 49 -5.99 3.11 7.65
C GLU A 49 -4.64 2.40 7.77
N PRO A 50 -3.76 2.82 8.70
CA PRO A 50 -2.46 2.18 8.89
C PRO A 50 -2.54 0.67 9.09
N ASP A 51 -3.56 0.19 9.79
CA ASP A 51 -3.75 -1.25 10.03
C ASP A 51 -3.99 -2.03 8.74
N GLU A 52 -4.60 -1.41 7.73
CA GLU A 52 -4.85 -2.06 6.44
C GLU A 52 -3.53 -2.31 5.69
N ILE A 53 -2.57 -1.42 5.83
CA ILE A 53 -1.24 -1.60 5.26
C ILE A 53 -0.43 -2.60 6.08
N ALA A 54 -0.48 -2.51 7.41
CA ALA A 54 0.21 -3.44 8.30
C ALA A 54 -0.21 -4.88 8.06
N ALA A 55 -1.50 -5.13 7.82
CA ALA A 55 -2.01 -6.48 7.52
C ALA A 55 -1.38 -7.07 6.26
N VAL A 56 -1.20 -6.27 5.20
CA VAL A 56 -0.55 -6.71 3.97
C VAL A 56 0.93 -7.00 4.21
N VAL A 57 1.62 -6.15 4.95
CA VAL A 57 3.03 -6.37 5.30
C VAL A 57 3.20 -7.67 6.10
N MET A 58 2.32 -7.92 7.06
CA MET A 58 2.34 -9.16 7.85
C MET A 58 2.12 -10.39 6.96
N PHE A 59 1.17 -10.32 6.03
CA PHE A 59 0.93 -11.40 5.07
C PHE A 59 2.19 -11.69 4.24
N LEU A 60 2.80 -10.64 3.68
CA LEU A 60 4.00 -10.80 2.84
C LEU A 60 5.19 -11.35 3.63
N ALA A 61 5.27 -11.05 4.91
CA ALA A 61 6.33 -11.56 5.79
C ALA A 61 6.07 -12.99 6.28
N SER A 62 4.87 -13.51 6.09
CA SER A 62 4.47 -14.82 6.60
C SER A 62 4.73 -15.94 5.60
N ASP A 63 4.65 -17.19 6.08
CA ASP A 63 4.76 -18.38 5.24
C ASP A 63 3.60 -18.50 4.23
N ALA A 64 2.47 -17.83 4.50
CA ALA A 64 1.36 -17.78 3.54
C ALA A 64 1.75 -17.13 2.20
N ALA A 65 2.78 -16.30 2.20
CA ALA A 65 3.31 -15.65 1.00
C ALA A 65 4.63 -16.29 0.53
N SER A 66 4.87 -17.56 0.82
CA SER A 66 6.17 -18.23 0.64
C SER A 66 6.67 -18.27 -0.82
N LEU A 67 5.78 -18.19 -1.79
CA LEU A 67 6.16 -18.15 -3.22
C LEU A 67 6.22 -16.72 -3.78
N MET A 68 5.95 -15.71 -2.97
CA MET A 68 5.93 -14.31 -3.42
C MET A 68 7.29 -13.65 -3.22
N THR A 69 7.89 -13.23 -4.32
CA THR A 69 9.07 -12.37 -4.33
C THR A 69 9.07 -11.52 -5.60
N GLY A 70 9.64 -10.33 -5.52
CA GLY A 70 9.68 -9.41 -6.65
C GLY A 70 8.36 -8.70 -6.96
N SER A 71 7.36 -8.82 -6.09
CA SER A 71 6.04 -8.22 -6.31
C SER A 71 5.99 -6.79 -5.79
N ILE A 72 5.21 -5.95 -6.48
CA ILE A 72 4.78 -4.65 -5.98
C ILE A 72 3.28 -4.76 -5.74
N VAL A 73 2.87 -4.73 -4.49
CA VAL A 73 1.48 -4.92 -4.09
C VAL A 73 0.83 -3.57 -3.87
N LEU A 74 -0.13 -3.24 -4.72
CA LEU A 74 -0.90 -1.99 -4.62
C LEU A 74 -1.96 -2.14 -3.54
N VAL A 75 -1.96 -1.21 -2.57
CA VAL A 75 -2.94 -1.17 -1.48
C VAL A 75 -3.45 0.26 -1.41
N ASP A 76 -4.27 0.63 -2.37
CA ASP A 76 -4.55 2.02 -2.69
C ASP A 76 -6.05 2.33 -2.93
N GLY A 77 -6.94 1.44 -2.53
CA GLY A 77 -8.37 1.64 -2.74
C GLY A 77 -8.77 1.73 -4.20
N GLY A 78 -7.90 1.29 -5.11
CA GLY A 78 -8.14 1.34 -6.55
C GLY A 78 -7.60 2.59 -7.24
N TYR A 79 -6.90 3.46 -6.52
CA TYR A 79 -6.42 4.74 -7.08
C TYR A 79 -5.63 4.56 -8.38
N SER A 80 -4.82 3.52 -8.49
CA SER A 80 -3.97 3.26 -9.65
C SER A 80 -4.63 2.40 -10.74
N CYS A 81 -5.90 2.05 -10.60
CA CYS A 81 -6.57 1.15 -11.57
C CYS A 81 -7.08 1.84 -12.84
N TRP A 82 -7.03 3.14 -12.90
CA TRP A 82 -7.49 3.96 -14.04
C TRP A 82 -6.59 3.85 -15.26
#